data_46b557ecb56716a944636f62ba7c032a
#
_entry.id   46b557ecb56716a944636f62ba7c032a
#
_cell.length_a   1.000
_cell.length_b   1.000
_cell.length_c   1.000
_cell.angle_alpha   90.00
_cell.angle_beta   90.00
_cell.angle_gamma   90.00
#
_symmetry.space_group_name_H-M   'P 1'
#
loop_
_entity.id
_entity.type
_entity.pdbx_description
1 polymer ?
#
loop_
_entity_poly.entity_id
_entity_poly.type
_entity_poly.pdbx_seq_one_letter_code
_entity_poly.pdbx_strand_id
1 'polypeptide(L)'
;MNRKSILSLLLAILLPLIGYWIVKYYSKDAVSIPRHYFFDSVAVRENNGKISTDTIWHRVKNISFTNQLGKQVSLDDAKGKIIVLDFFFSRCPSICPGLARNMKKLQNSFVKNDNIVQFISISVDPENDSVPRLRKFADRFNVNHDNWWFVTGNKKEIYDFAMQEIKASIADSNVDTAFIHTENFFLLDSNRIVRGWYNGFDTVKLAQLARDIPTLMLERDKKRPSILRGFIPYLPVIFIGIGFVIVVM
;
A
#
# COMPACT_ATOMS: atom_id res chain seq x y z
N MET A 1 36.27 -22.75 39.02
CA MET A 1 34.87 -22.60 38.55
C MET A 1 34.27 -23.99 38.42
N ASN A 2 33.16 -24.24 39.11
CA ASN A 2 32.57 -25.57 39.17
C ASN A 2 31.93 -25.91 37.81
N ARG A 3 31.93 -27.18 37.33
CA ARG A 3 31.34 -27.61 36.06
C ARG A 3 29.90 -27.12 35.88
N LYS A 4 29.12 -27.09 36.96
CA LYS A 4 27.73 -26.61 36.99
C LYS A 4 27.65 -25.10 36.68
N SER A 5 28.58 -24.27 37.19
CA SER A 5 28.62 -22.83 36.95
C SER A 5 29.03 -22.49 35.52
N ILE A 6 29.94 -23.27 34.91
CA ILE A 6 30.29 -23.15 33.51
C ILE A 6 29.10 -23.48 32.59
N LEU A 7 28.39 -24.55 32.91
CA LEU A 7 27.21 -24.99 32.15
C LEU A 7 26.09 -23.94 32.21
N SER A 8 25.82 -23.38 33.41
CA SER A 8 24.84 -22.30 33.58
C SER A 8 25.16 -21.05 32.80
N LEU A 9 26.47 -20.66 32.80
CA LEU A 9 26.94 -19.50 32.03
C LEU A 9 26.78 -19.72 30.50
N LEU A 10 27.16 -20.91 30.02
CA LEU A 10 27.01 -21.29 28.63
C LEU A 10 25.54 -21.28 28.20
N LEU A 11 24.65 -21.81 29.03
CA LEU A 11 23.20 -21.83 28.74
C LEU A 11 22.62 -20.40 28.71
N ALA A 12 23.04 -19.54 29.64
CA ALA A 12 22.61 -18.14 29.69
C ALA A 12 23.04 -17.33 28.48
N ILE A 13 24.14 -17.69 27.83
CA ILE A 13 24.63 -17.03 26.61
C ILE A 13 24.04 -17.67 25.34
N LEU A 14 24.00 -18.99 25.28
CA LEU A 14 23.56 -19.74 24.08
C LEU A 14 22.05 -19.60 23.84
N LEU A 15 21.22 -19.60 24.90
CA LEU A 15 19.75 -19.49 24.74
C LEU A 15 19.32 -18.19 24.04
N PRO A 16 19.77 -17.00 24.47
CA PRO A 16 19.41 -15.76 23.75
C PRO A 16 20.04 -15.68 22.36
N LEU A 17 21.23 -16.23 22.13
CA LEU A 17 21.83 -16.30 20.81
C LEU A 17 21.02 -17.19 19.84
N ILE A 18 20.61 -18.38 20.29
CA ILE A 18 19.75 -19.27 19.52
C ILE A 18 18.40 -18.58 19.24
N GLY A 19 17.78 -17.97 20.25
CA GLY A 19 16.55 -17.21 20.10
C GLY A 19 16.68 -16.07 19.08
N TYR A 20 17.78 -15.31 19.14
CA TYR A 20 18.07 -14.27 18.16
C TYR A 20 18.20 -14.82 16.75
N TRP A 21 18.91 -15.94 16.56
CA TRP A 21 19.07 -16.57 15.25
C TRP A 21 17.76 -17.12 14.70
N ILE A 22 16.93 -17.73 15.55
CA ILE A 22 15.59 -18.21 15.17
C ILE A 22 14.73 -17.02 14.70
N VAL A 23 14.63 -15.97 15.52
CA VAL A 23 13.86 -14.77 15.17
C VAL A 23 14.40 -14.14 13.88
N LYS A 24 15.71 -13.98 13.76
CA LYS A 24 16.35 -13.42 12.55
C LYS A 24 16.10 -14.25 11.30
N TYR A 25 16.09 -15.59 11.43
CA TYR A 25 15.85 -16.50 10.31
C TYR A 25 14.38 -16.41 9.84
N TYR A 26 13.43 -16.47 10.76
CA TYR A 26 12.01 -16.44 10.43
C TYR A 26 11.47 -15.04 10.14
N SER A 27 12.13 -13.98 10.61
CA SER A 27 11.69 -12.60 10.34
C SER A 27 12.09 -12.07 8.97
N LYS A 28 13.03 -12.73 8.27
CA LYS A 28 13.49 -12.25 6.95
C LYS A 28 12.38 -12.16 5.91
N ASP A 29 11.39 -13.04 5.99
CA ASP A 29 10.28 -13.15 5.03
C ASP A 29 8.92 -12.80 5.65
N ALA A 30 8.90 -12.38 6.92
CA ALA A 30 7.65 -12.21 7.67
C ALA A 30 6.78 -11.05 7.15
N VAL A 31 7.39 -9.97 6.65
CA VAL A 31 6.68 -8.82 6.08
C VAL A 31 7.48 -8.24 4.92
N SER A 32 7.04 -8.48 3.69
CA SER A 32 7.58 -7.81 2.52
C SER A 32 6.75 -6.56 2.22
N ILE A 33 7.34 -5.39 2.38
CA ILE A 33 6.68 -4.14 2.01
C ILE A 33 6.67 -4.05 0.48
N PRO A 34 5.51 -3.75 -0.16
CA PRO A 34 5.43 -3.55 -1.60
C PRO A 34 6.42 -2.48 -2.06
N ARG A 35 7.16 -2.77 -3.13
CA ARG A 35 8.17 -1.84 -3.66
C ARG A 35 7.52 -0.64 -4.34
N HIS A 36 8.31 0.41 -4.56
CA HIS A 36 7.94 1.50 -5.45
C HIS A 36 8.24 1.11 -6.90
N TYR A 37 7.41 1.54 -7.85
CA TYR A 37 7.58 1.13 -9.26
C TYR A 37 8.10 2.24 -10.16
N PHE A 38 7.65 3.48 -9.96
CA PHE A 38 7.99 4.58 -10.87
C PHE A 38 8.72 5.68 -10.12
N PHE A 39 9.77 6.21 -10.73
CA PHE A 39 10.52 7.33 -10.20
C PHE A 39 10.61 8.47 -11.22
N ASP A 40 10.68 9.70 -10.75
CA ASP A 40 10.83 10.90 -11.57
C ASP A 40 12.29 11.28 -11.75
N SER A 41 13.10 11.15 -10.67
CA SER A 41 14.51 11.51 -10.69
C SER A 41 15.29 10.85 -9.55
N VAL A 42 16.62 10.96 -9.62
CA VAL A 42 17.53 10.56 -8.55
C VAL A 42 18.27 11.81 -8.06
N ALA A 43 18.03 12.19 -6.81
CA ALA A 43 18.75 13.28 -6.17
C ALA A 43 20.07 12.78 -5.58
N VAL A 44 21.17 13.37 -5.98
CA VAL A 44 22.51 13.12 -5.39
C VAL A 44 22.76 14.17 -4.33
N ARG A 45 23.00 13.74 -3.09
CA ARG A 45 23.37 14.61 -1.97
C ARG A 45 24.75 14.27 -1.50
N GLU A 46 25.60 15.27 -1.47
CA GLU A 46 26.92 15.17 -0.82
C GLU A 46 26.81 15.75 0.59
N ASN A 47 27.17 14.93 1.59
CA ASN A 47 27.18 15.36 2.98
C ASN A 47 28.47 14.83 3.63
N ASN A 48 29.35 15.75 4.03
CA ASN A 48 30.66 15.45 4.65
C ASN A 48 31.52 14.47 3.82
N GLY A 49 31.61 14.66 2.48
CA GLY A 49 32.37 13.81 1.59
C GLY A 49 31.73 12.43 1.30
N LYS A 50 30.55 12.16 1.83
CA LYS A 50 29.75 10.96 1.48
C LYS A 50 28.67 11.32 0.48
N ILE A 51 28.74 10.69 -0.66
CA ILE A 51 27.70 10.77 -1.68
C ILE A 51 26.57 9.83 -1.28
N SER A 52 25.37 10.37 -1.10
CA SER A 52 24.13 9.59 -0.94
C SER A 52 23.19 9.88 -2.09
N THR A 53 22.62 8.82 -2.68
CA THR A 53 21.58 8.92 -3.70
C THR A 53 20.23 8.71 -3.06
N ASP A 54 19.28 9.60 -3.33
CA ASP A 54 17.89 9.49 -2.89
C ASP A 54 17.00 9.46 -4.13
N THR A 55 16.12 8.46 -4.21
CA THR A 55 15.21 8.29 -5.35
C THR A 55 13.93 9.08 -5.09
N ILE A 56 13.60 10.00 -6.00
CA ILE A 56 12.35 10.74 -5.98
C ILE A 56 11.31 9.91 -6.73
N TRP A 57 10.42 9.28 -5.96
CA TRP A 57 9.37 8.42 -6.49
C TRP A 57 8.26 9.24 -7.12
N HIS A 58 7.72 8.76 -8.24
CA HIS A 58 6.61 9.38 -8.94
C HIS A 58 5.36 9.43 -8.05
N ARG A 59 4.91 10.64 -7.78
CA ARG A 59 3.69 10.89 -7.03
C ARG A 59 2.57 11.21 -8.00
N VAL A 60 1.57 10.35 -8.04
CA VAL A 60 0.37 10.52 -8.87
C VAL A 60 -0.27 11.89 -8.60
N LYS A 61 -0.49 12.66 -9.66
CA LYS A 61 -1.08 14.00 -9.57
C LYS A 61 -2.53 13.93 -9.08
N ASN A 62 -2.96 15.01 -8.44
CA ASN A 62 -4.36 15.13 -8.03
C ASN A 62 -5.25 15.26 -9.27
N ILE A 63 -6.39 14.58 -9.24
CA ILE A 63 -7.43 14.67 -10.25
C ILE A 63 -8.78 14.76 -9.55
N SER A 64 -9.70 15.53 -10.11
CA SER A 64 -11.04 15.73 -9.59
C SER A 64 -12.07 14.99 -10.43
N PHE A 65 -13.07 14.44 -9.76
CA PHE A 65 -14.12 13.64 -10.36
C PHE A 65 -15.48 14.00 -9.76
N THR A 66 -16.54 13.55 -10.42
CA THR A 66 -17.89 13.50 -9.83
C THR A 66 -18.18 12.04 -9.44
N ASN A 67 -18.52 11.79 -8.17
CA ASN A 67 -18.82 10.44 -7.71
C ASN A 67 -20.30 10.05 -7.96
N GLN A 68 -20.63 8.78 -7.69
CA GLN A 68 -21.97 8.20 -7.84
C GLN A 68 -23.07 8.87 -6.99
N LEU A 69 -22.69 9.74 -6.05
CA LEU A 69 -23.61 10.53 -5.22
C LEU A 69 -23.77 11.97 -5.74
N GLY A 70 -23.12 12.30 -6.89
CA GLY A 70 -23.11 13.65 -7.46
C GLY A 70 -22.16 14.61 -6.76
N LYS A 71 -21.33 14.13 -5.82
CA LYS A 71 -20.39 14.96 -5.09
C LYS A 71 -19.07 15.08 -5.86
N GLN A 72 -18.50 16.28 -5.88
CA GLN A 72 -17.13 16.48 -6.35
C GLN A 72 -16.16 15.88 -5.35
N VAL A 73 -15.27 15.03 -5.83
CA VAL A 73 -14.23 14.34 -5.04
C VAL A 73 -12.92 14.37 -5.81
N SER A 74 -11.82 14.27 -5.07
CA SER A 74 -10.47 14.23 -5.65
C SER A 74 -9.59 13.23 -4.91
N LEU A 75 -8.40 12.94 -5.42
CA LEU A 75 -7.45 12.10 -4.69
C LEU A 75 -6.96 12.77 -3.40
N ASP A 76 -7.03 14.11 -3.30
CA ASP A 76 -6.68 14.82 -2.06
C ASP A 76 -7.70 14.57 -0.94
N ASP A 77 -8.96 14.25 -1.26
CA ASP A 77 -9.97 13.87 -0.26
C ASP A 77 -9.69 12.48 0.35
N ALA A 78 -8.87 11.67 -0.34
CA ALA A 78 -8.38 10.39 0.17
C ALA A 78 -6.98 10.48 0.81
N LYS A 79 -6.50 11.70 1.12
CA LYS A 79 -5.15 11.92 1.68
C LYS A 79 -4.95 11.13 2.98
N GLY A 80 -3.82 10.45 3.06
CA GLY A 80 -3.46 9.62 4.22
C GLY A 80 -4.02 8.21 4.19
N LYS A 81 -4.95 7.91 3.27
CA LYS A 81 -5.46 6.55 3.06
C LYS A 81 -4.64 5.81 2.00
N ILE A 82 -4.66 4.50 2.06
CA ILE A 82 -4.22 3.62 0.96
C ILE A 82 -5.33 3.62 -0.09
N ILE A 83 -4.98 3.80 -1.35
CA ILE A 83 -5.96 3.85 -2.43
C ILE A 83 -5.86 2.56 -3.25
N VAL A 84 -7.00 1.91 -3.47
CA VAL A 84 -7.14 0.83 -4.44
C VAL A 84 -8.06 1.32 -5.55
N LEU A 85 -7.55 1.39 -6.77
CA LEU A 85 -8.34 1.86 -7.90
C LEU A 85 -8.39 0.85 -9.04
N ASP A 86 -9.46 0.91 -9.83
CA ASP A 86 -9.63 0.20 -11.08
C ASP A 86 -10.29 1.11 -12.13
N PHE A 87 -10.21 0.65 -13.39
CA PHE A 87 -10.88 1.28 -14.52
C PHE A 87 -12.01 0.39 -14.99
N PHE A 88 -13.19 0.97 -15.20
CA PHE A 88 -14.39 0.23 -15.59
C PHE A 88 -15.30 1.06 -16.50
N PHE A 89 -16.35 0.45 -17.01
CA PHE A 89 -17.51 1.13 -17.60
C PHE A 89 -18.80 0.36 -17.29
N SER A 90 -19.88 1.09 -17.03
CA SER A 90 -21.11 0.49 -16.48
C SER A 90 -21.84 -0.46 -17.44
N ARG A 91 -21.59 -0.34 -18.75
CA ARG A 91 -22.18 -1.14 -19.81
C ARG A 91 -21.36 -2.38 -20.17
N CYS A 92 -20.24 -2.63 -19.50
CA CYS A 92 -19.39 -3.79 -19.72
C CYS A 92 -20.18 -5.09 -19.48
N PRO A 93 -20.32 -5.97 -20.49
CA PRO A 93 -21.09 -7.19 -20.32
C PRO A 93 -20.33 -8.33 -19.66
N SER A 94 -18.99 -8.21 -19.56
CA SER A 94 -18.11 -9.33 -19.23
C SER A 94 -17.35 -9.14 -17.91
N ILE A 95 -16.23 -8.44 -17.93
CA ILE A 95 -15.29 -8.43 -16.81
C ILE A 95 -15.63 -7.47 -15.68
N CYS A 96 -16.16 -6.26 -15.97
CA CYS A 96 -16.41 -5.25 -14.94
C CYS A 96 -17.33 -5.72 -13.80
N PRO A 97 -18.41 -6.47 -14.05
CA PRO A 97 -19.19 -7.03 -12.95
C PRO A 97 -18.40 -8.04 -12.09
N GLY A 98 -17.46 -8.76 -12.70
CA GLY A 98 -16.58 -9.70 -12.01
C GLY A 98 -15.58 -8.94 -11.10
N LEU A 99 -14.92 -7.93 -11.65
CA LEU A 99 -14.00 -7.05 -10.90
C LEU A 99 -14.73 -6.37 -9.74
N ALA A 100 -15.92 -5.80 -9.98
CA ALA A 100 -16.71 -5.18 -8.93
C ALA A 100 -17.07 -6.15 -7.80
N ARG A 101 -17.43 -7.41 -8.10
CA ARG A 101 -17.65 -8.44 -7.05
C ARG A 101 -16.38 -8.72 -6.24
N ASN A 102 -15.23 -8.80 -6.89
CA ASN A 102 -13.97 -9.07 -6.20
C ASN A 102 -13.48 -7.86 -5.40
N MET A 103 -13.64 -6.64 -5.92
CA MET A 103 -13.42 -5.40 -5.17
C MET A 103 -14.34 -5.32 -3.94
N LYS A 104 -15.62 -5.77 -4.07
CA LYS A 104 -16.55 -5.83 -2.93
C LYS A 104 -16.08 -6.80 -1.85
N LYS A 105 -15.53 -7.97 -2.23
CA LYS A 105 -14.92 -8.90 -1.25
C LYS A 105 -13.76 -8.24 -0.53
N LEU A 106 -12.93 -7.49 -1.26
CA LEU A 106 -11.82 -6.75 -0.68
C LEU A 106 -12.34 -5.65 0.27
N GLN A 107 -13.34 -4.85 -0.15
CA GLN A 107 -13.99 -3.85 0.71
C GLN A 107 -14.49 -4.47 2.02
N ASN A 108 -15.14 -5.64 1.95
CA ASN A 108 -15.67 -6.34 3.12
C ASN A 108 -14.56 -6.79 4.09
N SER A 109 -13.35 -7.04 3.60
CA SER A 109 -12.21 -7.41 4.45
C SER A 109 -11.72 -6.23 5.31
N PHE A 110 -12.10 -4.99 4.96
CA PHE A 110 -11.70 -3.76 5.66
C PHE A 110 -12.86 -3.05 6.38
N VAL A 111 -14.01 -3.68 6.57
CA VAL A 111 -15.20 -3.05 7.23
C VAL A 111 -14.88 -2.46 8.60
N LYS A 112 -14.00 -3.10 9.38
CA LYS A 112 -13.58 -2.58 10.70
C LYS A 112 -12.54 -1.45 10.62
N ASN A 113 -11.95 -1.23 9.45
CA ASN A 113 -10.86 -0.29 9.19
C ASN A 113 -11.13 0.49 7.89
N ASP A 114 -12.37 0.92 7.67
CA ASP A 114 -12.83 1.60 6.46
C ASP A 114 -12.21 2.99 6.27
N ASN A 115 -11.68 3.56 7.35
CA ASN A 115 -10.92 4.82 7.33
C ASN A 115 -9.49 4.67 6.78
N ILE A 116 -8.96 3.45 6.64
CA ILE A 116 -7.59 3.19 6.19
C ILE A 116 -7.52 3.16 4.66
N VAL A 117 -8.57 2.64 4.00
CA VAL A 117 -8.56 2.34 2.57
C VAL A 117 -9.66 3.12 1.87
N GLN A 118 -9.32 3.69 0.74
CA GLN A 118 -10.26 4.27 -0.22
C GLN A 118 -10.26 3.43 -1.50
N PHE A 119 -11.42 2.95 -1.89
CA PHE A 119 -11.63 2.27 -3.17
C PHE A 119 -12.16 3.28 -4.19
N ILE A 120 -11.64 3.24 -5.41
CA ILE A 120 -12.05 4.17 -6.48
C ILE A 120 -12.17 3.41 -7.78
N SER A 121 -13.38 3.29 -8.32
CA SER A 121 -13.63 2.77 -9.66
C SER A 121 -13.84 3.94 -10.63
N ILE A 122 -12.94 4.09 -11.59
CA ILE A 122 -12.92 5.23 -12.51
C ILE A 122 -13.56 4.81 -13.84
N SER A 123 -14.63 5.49 -14.23
CA SER A 123 -15.26 5.22 -15.53
C SER A 123 -14.39 5.72 -16.69
N VAL A 124 -14.14 4.83 -17.65
CA VAL A 124 -13.47 5.15 -18.92
C VAL A 124 -14.44 5.52 -20.04
N ASP A 125 -15.74 5.49 -19.75
CA ASP A 125 -16.83 5.86 -20.67
C ASP A 125 -17.71 6.99 -20.08
N PRO A 126 -17.12 8.14 -19.70
CA PRO A 126 -17.83 9.20 -18.98
C PRO A 126 -18.99 9.81 -19.77
N GLU A 127 -18.97 9.70 -21.11
CA GLU A 127 -20.06 10.16 -21.98
C GLU A 127 -21.35 9.38 -21.74
N ASN A 128 -21.23 8.10 -21.38
CA ASN A 128 -22.35 7.21 -21.11
C ASN A 128 -22.59 6.97 -19.62
N ASP A 129 -21.58 7.10 -18.78
CA ASP A 129 -21.62 6.80 -17.35
C ASP A 129 -21.98 8.03 -16.52
N SER A 130 -23.26 8.43 -16.62
CA SER A 130 -23.83 9.50 -15.80
C SER A 130 -23.91 9.10 -14.31
N VAL A 131 -23.99 10.10 -13.42
CA VAL A 131 -24.10 9.89 -11.95
C VAL A 131 -25.22 8.89 -11.59
N PRO A 132 -26.47 8.98 -12.12
CA PRO A 132 -27.50 8.00 -11.82
C PRO A 132 -27.15 6.57 -12.29
N ARG A 133 -26.42 6.45 -13.41
CA ARG A 133 -25.99 5.16 -13.93
C ARG A 133 -24.89 4.55 -13.07
N LEU A 134 -23.91 5.36 -12.65
CA LEU A 134 -22.88 4.94 -11.69
C LEU A 134 -23.51 4.50 -10.36
N ARG A 135 -24.49 5.26 -9.86
CA ARG A 135 -25.22 4.91 -8.64
C ARG A 135 -25.91 3.56 -8.78
N LYS A 136 -26.66 3.36 -9.87
CA LYS A 136 -27.34 2.10 -10.15
C LYS A 136 -26.35 0.92 -10.27
N PHE A 137 -25.17 1.16 -10.86
CA PHE A 137 -24.12 0.13 -10.94
C PHE A 137 -23.59 -0.22 -9.56
N ALA A 138 -23.22 0.76 -8.75
CA ALA A 138 -22.72 0.57 -7.40
C ALA A 138 -23.70 -0.17 -6.48
N ASP A 139 -24.99 0.21 -6.55
CA ASP A 139 -26.05 -0.40 -5.72
C ASP A 139 -26.25 -1.89 -5.99
N ARG A 140 -25.95 -2.39 -7.22
CA ARG A 140 -26.00 -3.83 -7.54
C ARG A 140 -25.06 -4.68 -6.68
N PHE A 141 -23.99 -4.08 -6.17
CA PHE A 141 -22.95 -4.77 -5.39
C PHE A 141 -23.04 -4.44 -3.91
N ASN A 142 -24.05 -3.70 -3.44
CA ASN A 142 -24.21 -3.28 -2.04
C ASN A 142 -22.92 -2.66 -1.48
N VAL A 143 -22.32 -1.72 -2.25
CA VAL A 143 -21.08 -1.09 -1.84
C VAL A 143 -21.28 -0.17 -0.63
N ASN A 144 -20.27 -0.03 0.22
CA ASN A 144 -20.23 1.07 1.16
C ASN A 144 -19.76 2.32 0.40
N HIS A 145 -20.65 3.30 0.23
CA HIS A 145 -20.39 4.51 -0.54
C HIS A 145 -19.40 5.47 0.14
N ASP A 146 -19.17 5.33 1.45
CA ASP A 146 -18.27 6.21 2.18
C ASP A 146 -16.81 5.96 1.82
N ASN A 147 -16.45 4.72 1.54
CA ASN A 147 -15.08 4.33 1.22
C ASN A 147 -14.90 3.69 -0.17
N TRP A 148 -15.96 3.64 -1.01
CA TRP A 148 -15.84 3.23 -2.39
C TRP A 148 -16.58 4.18 -3.32
N TRP A 149 -15.81 4.93 -4.10
CA TRP A 149 -16.33 5.87 -5.08
C TRP A 149 -16.31 5.27 -6.48
N PHE A 150 -17.44 5.37 -7.18
CA PHE A 150 -17.55 5.17 -8.61
C PHE A 150 -17.59 6.54 -9.25
N VAL A 151 -16.56 6.86 -10.03
CA VAL A 151 -16.33 8.23 -10.45
C VAL A 151 -16.36 8.39 -11.96
N THR A 152 -16.79 9.57 -12.39
CA THR A 152 -16.79 10.02 -13.79
C THR A 152 -16.22 11.44 -13.86
N GLY A 153 -15.84 11.91 -15.05
CA GLY A 153 -15.25 13.23 -15.24
C GLY A 153 -14.93 13.53 -16.69
N ASN A 154 -13.96 14.39 -16.92
CA ASN A 154 -13.50 14.69 -18.28
C ASN A 154 -12.75 13.49 -18.86
N LYS A 155 -13.17 13.03 -20.04
CA LYS A 155 -12.59 11.84 -20.70
C LYS A 155 -11.10 11.97 -20.92
N LYS A 156 -10.64 13.11 -21.44
CA LYS A 156 -9.21 13.33 -21.70
C LYS A 156 -8.39 13.27 -20.41
N GLU A 157 -8.86 13.92 -19.34
CA GLU A 157 -8.15 13.92 -18.05
C GLU A 157 -8.10 12.51 -17.45
N ILE A 158 -9.17 11.72 -17.56
CA ILE A 158 -9.22 10.33 -17.11
C ILE A 158 -8.22 9.47 -17.88
N TYR A 159 -8.14 9.63 -19.20
CA TYR A 159 -7.21 8.88 -20.03
C TYR A 159 -5.76 9.29 -19.79
N ASP A 160 -5.49 10.60 -19.70
CA ASP A 160 -4.17 11.10 -19.34
C ASP A 160 -3.73 10.59 -17.96
N PHE A 161 -4.63 10.59 -16.99
CA PHE A 161 -4.39 10.04 -15.65
C PHE A 161 -4.06 8.54 -15.70
N ALA A 162 -4.86 7.74 -16.39
CA ALA A 162 -4.65 6.31 -16.50
C ALA A 162 -3.31 5.96 -17.19
N MET A 163 -2.96 6.68 -18.26
CA MET A 163 -1.80 6.34 -19.08
C MET A 163 -0.50 6.98 -18.57
N GLN A 164 -0.55 8.21 -18.07
CA GLN A 164 0.66 8.95 -17.68
C GLN A 164 0.95 8.85 -16.18
N GLU A 165 -0.07 8.91 -15.34
CA GLU A 165 0.11 8.92 -13.89
C GLU A 165 0.11 7.49 -13.31
N ILE A 166 -0.90 6.68 -13.64
CA ILE A 166 -1.01 5.27 -13.18
C ILE A 166 -0.14 4.34 -14.02
N LYS A 167 0.14 4.73 -15.29
CA LYS A 167 0.90 3.93 -16.27
C LYS A 167 0.26 2.56 -16.51
N ALA A 168 -1.03 2.56 -16.72
CA ALA A 168 -1.86 1.35 -16.90
C ALA A 168 -1.36 0.46 -18.04
N SER A 169 -0.79 1.02 -19.10
CA SER A 169 -0.19 0.28 -20.23
C SER A 169 1.04 -0.55 -19.85
N ILE A 170 1.76 -0.18 -18.77
CA ILE A 170 2.90 -0.96 -18.27
C ILE A 170 2.39 -2.16 -17.45
N ALA A 171 1.29 -1.97 -16.73
CA ALA A 171 0.66 -3.04 -15.95
C ALA A 171 -0.01 -4.10 -16.82
N ASP A 172 -0.51 -3.70 -17.99
CA ASP A 172 -1.17 -4.56 -18.96
C ASP A 172 -0.83 -4.10 -20.38
N SER A 173 -0.01 -4.88 -21.08
CA SER A 173 0.42 -4.58 -22.46
C SER A 173 -0.70 -4.65 -23.50
N ASN A 174 -1.86 -5.22 -23.14
CA ASN A 174 -3.01 -5.35 -24.02
C ASN A 174 -4.03 -4.21 -23.85
N VAL A 175 -3.70 -3.20 -23.02
CA VAL A 175 -4.57 -2.05 -22.84
C VAL A 175 -4.73 -1.31 -24.16
N ASP A 176 -5.96 -1.29 -24.68
CA ASP A 176 -6.32 -0.45 -25.81
C ASP A 176 -6.31 1.02 -25.38
N THR A 177 -5.46 1.81 -26.01
CA THR A 177 -5.36 3.25 -25.74
C THR A 177 -6.60 4.03 -26.18
N ALA A 178 -7.39 3.49 -27.10
CA ALA A 178 -8.68 4.06 -27.51
C ALA A 178 -9.78 3.81 -26.49
N PHE A 179 -9.68 2.67 -25.76
CA PHE A 179 -10.63 2.31 -24.72
C PHE A 179 -9.92 1.51 -23.62
N ILE A 180 -9.55 2.20 -22.54
CA ILE A 180 -8.80 1.61 -21.44
C ILE A 180 -9.60 0.48 -20.82
N HIS A 181 -9.08 -0.74 -20.92
CA HIS A 181 -9.69 -1.95 -20.41
C HIS A 181 -8.62 -2.82 -19.77
N THR A 182 -8.63 -2.91 -18.46
CA THR A 182 -7.64 -3.70 -17.70
C THR A 182 -8.34 -4.50 -16.61
N GLU A 183 -7.84 -5.69 -16.34
CA GLU A 183 -8.29 -6.56 -15.25
C GLU A 183 -7.58 -6.24 -13.93
N ASN A 184 -6.72 -5.22 -13.89
CA ASN A 184 -5.87 -4.96 -12.75
C ASN A 184 -6.48 -3.95 -11.76
N PHE A 185 -6.29 -4.24 -10.49
CA PHE A 185 -6.41 -3.28 -9.40
C PHE A 185 -5.06 -2.64 -9.15
N PHE A 186 -5.02 -1.32 -9.04
CA PHE A 186 -3.81 -0.55 -8.77
C PHE A 186 -3.80 -0.13 -7.30
N LEU A 187 -2.67 -0.34 -6.64
CA LEU A 187 -2.45 0.01 -5.24
C LEU A 187 -1.56 1.25 -5.15
N LEU A 188 -2.07 2.29 -4.50
CA LEU A 188 -1.31 3.49 -4.18
C LEU A 188 -1.19 3.62 -2.66
N ASP A 189 -0.03 4.08 -2.20
CA ASP A 189 0.17 4.37 -0.78
C ASP A 189 -0.44 5.72 -0.36
N SER A 190 -0.33 6.05 0.92
CA SER A 190 -0.83 7.30 1.50
C SER A 190 -0.21 8.57 0.92
N ASN A 191 0.91 8.46 0.21
CA ASN A 191 1.58 9.53 -0.53
C ASN A 191 1.20 9.56 -2.02
N ARG A 192 0.28 8.68 -2.45
CA ARG A 192 -0.13 8.50 -3.85
C ARG A 192 1.00 7.98 -4.75
N ILE A 193 1.88 7.14 -4.25
CA ILE A 193 2.89 6.46 -5.04
C ILE A 193 2.37 5.08 -5.42
N VAL A 194 2.50 4.68 -6.69
CA VAL A 194 2.07 3.34 -7.16
C VAL A 194 2.97 2.27 -6.54
N ARG A 195 2.35 1.34 -5.83
CA ARG A 195 3.01 0.26 -5.08
C ARG A 195 2.76 -1.12 -5.69
N GLY A 196 1.88 -1.22 -6.66
CA GLY A 196 1.63 -2.45 -7.41
C GLY A 196 0.35 -2.43 -8.21
N TRP A 197 0.21 -3.49 -9.02
CA TRP A 197 -1.01 -3.84 -9.72
C TRP A 197 -1.26 -5.33 -9.58
N TYR A 198 -2.53 -5.71 -9.49
CA TYR A 198 -2.95 -7.05 -9.12
C TYR A 198 -4.11 -7.47 -10.01
N ASN A 199 -3.97 -8.58 -10.73
CA ASN A 199 -5.08 -9.08 -11.52
C ASN A 199 -6.29 -9.37 -10.62
N GLY A 200 -7.40 -8.74 -10.91
CA GLY A 200 -8.63 -8.80 -10.12
C GLY A 200 -9.40 -10.12 -10.19
N PHE A 201 -8.97 -11.05 -11.05
CA PHE A 201 -9.51 -12.41 -11.15
C PHE A 201 -8.59 -13.47 -10.55
N ASP A 202 -7.32 -13.14 -10.30
CA ASP A 202 -6.38 -14.05 -9.66
C ASP A 202 -6.54 -14.00 -8.13
N THR A 203 -7.01 -15.10 -7.55
CA THR A 203 -7.25 -15.21 -6.09
C THR A 203 -5.97 -15.05 -5.28
N VAL A 204 -4.81 -15.49 -5.80
CA VAL A 204 -3.51 -15.34 -5.13
C VAL A 204 -3.10 -13.86 -5.12
N LYS A 205 -3.29 -13.15 -6.25
CA LYS A 205 -3.02 -11.72 -6.36
C LYS A 205 -3.96 -10.89 -5.50
N LEU A 206 -5.23 -11.25 -5.43
CA LEU A 206 -6.19 -10.59 -4.52
C LEU A 206 -5.83 -10.81 -3.04
N ALA A 207 -5.43 -12.02 -2.67
CA ALA A 207 -4.94 -12.29 -1.32
C ALA A 207 -3.64 -11.53 -1.02
N GLN A 208 -2.77 -11.37 -2.01
CA GLN A 208 -1.57 -10.55 -1.90
C GLN A 208 -1.95 -9.07 -1.70
N LEU A 209 -2.84 -8.50 -2.52
CA LEU A 209 -3.34 -7.14 -2.37
C LEU A 209 -3.92 -6.89 -0.98
N ALA A 210 -4.74 -7.82 -0.47
CA ALA A 210 -5.33 -7.73 0.87
C ALA A 210 -4.29 -7.71 2.00
N ARG A 211 -3.12 -8.35 1.81
CA ARG A 211 -1.99 -8.29 2.76
C ARG A 211 -1.15 -7.03 2.59
N ASP A 212 -0.98 -6.57 1.37
CA ASP A 212 -0.12 -5.44 1.04
C ASP A 212 -0.71 -4.12 1.57
N ILE A 213 -2.05 -3.98 1.57
CA ILE A 213 -2.74 -2.80 2.10
C ILE A 213 -2.32 -2.49 3.55
N PRO A 214 -2.56 -3.37 4.56
CA PRO A 214 -2.15 -3.07 5.93
C PRO A 214 -0.63 -2.97 6.09
N THR A 215 0.14 -3.67 5.26
CA THR A 215 1.61 -3.60 5.28
C THR A 215 2.12 -2.21 4.94
N LEU A 216 1.47 -1.51 3.98
CA LEU A 216 1.81 -0.13 3.65
C LEU A 216 1.52 0.84 4.79
N MET A 217 0.52 0.57 5.64
CA MET A 217 0.27 1.37 6.85
C MET A 217 1.37 1.22 7.89
N LEU A 218 2.06 0.08 7.90
CA LEU A 218 3.20 -0.18 8.78
C LEU A 218 4.50 0.41 8.22
N GLU A 219 4.50 0.85 6.96
CA GLU A 219 5.67 1.49 6.37
C GLU A 219 6.00 2.77 7.11
N ARG A 220 7.15 2.74 7.77
CA ARG A 220 7.59 3.84 8.61
C ARG A 220 8.01 5.03 7.75
N ASP A 221 7.42 6.18 8.02
CA ASP A 221 7.93 7.43 7.48
C ASP A 221 9.40 7.59 7.92
N LYS A 222 10.33 7.43 6.97
CA LYS A 222 11.78 7.55 7.22
C LYS A 222 12.18 8.92 7.78
N LYS A 223 11.31 9.92 7.64
CA LYS A 223 11.51 11.28 8.17
C LYS A 223 11.16 11.39 9.66
N ARG A 224 10.43 10.45 10.23
CA ARG A 224 10.16 10.45 11.68
C ARG A 224 11.31 9.80 12.43
N PRO A 225 12.00 10.53 13.34
CA PRO A 225 13.04 9.94 14.13
C PRO A 225 12.48 8.80 14.99
N SER A 226 13.16 7.67 14.98
CA SER A 226 12.81 6.55 15.84
C SER A 226 12.96 6.97 17.31
N ILE A 227 11.89 6.86 18.10
CA ILE A 227 11.95 7.07 19.56
C ILE A 227 13.07 6.20 20.17
N LEU A 228 13.22 4.97 19.68
CA LEU A 228 14.28 4.06 20.12
C LEU A 228 15.70 4.54 19.76
N ARG A 229 15.87 5.37 18.72
CA ARG A 229 17.19 5.88 18.33
C ARG A 229 17.80 6.78 19.39
N GLY A 230 16.97 7.47 20.19
CA GLY A 230 17.39 8.25 21.35
C GLY A 230 17.90 7.38 22.51
N PHE A 231 17.44 6.13 22.61
CA PHE A 231 17.84 5.21 23.71
C PHE A 231 19.02 4.32 23.36
N ILE A 232 19.37 4.17 22.07
CA ILE A 232 20.51 3.33 21.64
C ILE A 232 21.83 3.68 22.33
N PRO A 233 22.21 4.96 22.52
CA PRO A 233 23.46 5.31 23.23
C PRO A 233 23.47 4.86 24.69
N TYR A 234 22.29 4.70 25.31
CA TYR A 234 22.18 4.33 26.73
C TYR A 234 22.05 2.83 26.96
N LEU A 235 21.82 2.02 25.89
CA LEU A 235 21.71 0.57 26.00
C LEU A 235 22.92 -0.09 26.71
N PRO A 236 24.19 0.26 26.41
CA PRO A 236 25.32 -0.33 27.11
C PRO A 236 25.30 -0.05 28.62
N VAL A 237 24.91 1.16 29.00
CA VAL A 237 24.84 1.56 30.43
C VAL A 237 23.73 0.80 31.15
N ILE A 238 22.58 0.61 30.51
CA ILE A 238 21.45 -0.15 31.04
C ILE A 238 21.85 -1.63 31.23
N PHE A 239 22.52 -2.23 30.24
CA PHE A 239 22.96 -3.63 30.33
C PHE A 239 24.04 -3.84 31.40
N ILE A 240 24.98 -2.88 31.56
CA ILE A 240 26.00 -2.92 32.62
C ILE A 240 25.32 -2.79 33.97
N GLY A 241 24.35 -1.87 34.14
CA GLY A 241 23.60 -1.70 35.39
C GLY A 241 22.81 -2.95 35.80
N ILE A 242 22.12 -3.58 34.84
CA ILE A 242 21.39 -4.84 35.11
C ILE A 242 22.36 -5.97 35.46
N GLY A 243 23.46 -6.10 34.73
CA GLY A 243 24.53 -7.08 35.03
C GLY A 243 25.13 -6.93 36.42
N PHE A 244 25.33 -5.71 36.86
CA PHE A 244 25.88 -5.42 38.20
C PHE A 244 24.88 -5.81 39.31
N VAL A 245 23.60 -5.55 39.12
CA VAL A 245 22.55 -5.95 40.08
C VAL A 245 22.45 -7.48 40.24
N ILE A 246 22.58 -8.23 39.13
CA ILE A 246 22.53 -9.70 39.15
C ILE A 246 23.76 -10.31 39.82
N VAL A 247 24.90 -9.63 39.78
CA VAL A 247 26.16 -10.15 40.41
C VAL A 247 26.22 -9.84 41.92
N VAL A 248 25.48 -8.80 42.37
CA VAL A 248 25.47 -8.37 43.80
C VAL A 248 24.33 -9.06 44.59
N MET A 249 23.32 -9.62 43.93
CA MET A 249 22.30 -10.48 44.53
C MET A 249 22.73 -11.98 44.46
#